data_8338d15c1e05fb972f4e293d578ec8d5
#
_entry.id   8338d15c1e05fb972f4e293d578ec8d5
#
_cell.length_a   1.000
_cell.length_b   1.000
_cell.length_c   1.000
_cell.angle_alpha   90.00
_cell.angle_beta   90.00
_cell.angle_gamma   90.00
#
_symmetry.space_group_name_H-M   'P 1'
#
loop_
_entity.id
_entity.type
_entity.pdbx_description
1 polymer ?
#
loop_
_entity_poly.entity_id
_entity_poly.type
_entity_poly.pdbx_seq_one_letter_code
_entity_poly.pdbx_strand_id
1 'polypeptide(L)'
;MGKLRFGCCGWSYDEWVGPLYRTASESKLAAYARVFDTAEIDSTFYRPPTKGIVLGWARYTPSDFKFAAKVPQTVTHDRLLDLDLGAGKELLDFCDLMRPLLDAGKLGPLLLQLPPRLRFEPTKLRKFFGALPPEFTWSVEPRNKTWMVEEAFDLLAAHGLAYTIVDEPLLPPVLRVTAKTAYIRWHGQGKDPWYDYRYSEEEISAWVPKVREVAAKAEEVYGFWNNHYHGYAPENGLQALEMLGVPLTPLQQGAARRIREFRKGLVRTSAGVVKTTTLESFAEAPPPGDAEVLRLLASFLDRGRLDRARRMATEAVEVLSESPVEARIHEYGIVVDAANRRVVHDCEDFAKSMRDGRFCKHLGRLFLSLPPDRAAPLLRAIAGDRDSWTFTAPEA
;
A
#
# COMPACT_ATOMS: atom_id res chain seq x y z
N MET A 1 -13.65 -22.81 -17.61
CA MET A 1 -12.78 -21.67 -17.27
C MET A 1 -12.98 -21.38 -15.80
N GLY A 2 -11.91 -21.33 -15.03
CA GLY A 2 -11.99 -21.06 -13.60
C GLY A 2 -12.67 -19.72 -13.29
N LYS A 3 -13.21 -19.60 -12.08
CA LYS A 3 -13.87 -18.36 -11.64
C LYS A 3 -12.84 -17.23 -11.51
N LEU A 4 -13.08 -16.10 -12.16
CA LEU A 4 -12.22 -14.92 -12.07
C LEU A 4 -12.69 -14.02 -10.93
N ARG A 5 -11.76 -13.64 -10.04
CA ARG A 5 -11.94 -12.66 -8.98
C ARG A 5 -10.87 -11.58 -9.13
N PHE A 6 -11.25 -10.45 -9.67
CA PHE A 6 -10.33 -9.34 -9.88
C PHE A 6 -10.67 -8.18 -8.97
N GLY A 7 -9.63 -7.66 -8.32
CA GLY A 7 -9.71 -6.55 -7.38
C GLY A 7 -8.39 -5.79 -7.28
N CYS A 8 -8.22 -5.08 -6.19
CA CYS A 8 -7.06 -4.23 -5.96
C CYS A 8 -6.35 -4.61 -4.65
N CYS A 9 -5.07 -4.24 -4.55
CA CYS A 9 -4.33 -4.29 -3.31
C CYS A 9 -4.77 -3.08 -2.44
N GLY A 10 -5.61 -3.36 -1.45
CA GLY A 10 -6.25 -2.36 -0.60
C GLY A 10 -7.44 -1.65 -1.24
N TRP A 11 -8.09 -0.79 -0.43
CA TRP A 11 -9.28 -0.01 -0.81
C TRP A 11 -9.35 1.35 -0.12
N SER A 12 -8.44 1.69 0.80
CA SER A 12 -8.55 2.87 1.68
C SER A 12 -7.80 4.10 1.15
N TYR A 13 -7.71 4.25 -0.18
CA TYR A 13 -6.97 5.33 -0.81
C TYR A 13 -7.82 6.58 -0.98
N ASP A 14 -7.32 7.73 -0.51
CA ASP A 14 -7.99 9.02 -0.67
C ASP A 14 -8.04 9.48 -2.12
N GLU A 15 -7.02 9.12 -2.89
CA GLU A 15 -6.92 9.41 -4.34
C GLU A 15 -8.04 8.72 -5.17
N TRP A 16 -8.77 7.78 -4.59
CA TRP A 16 -9.91 7.14 -5.24
C TRP A 16 -11.23 7.91 -5.05
N VAL A 17 -11.21 8.99 -4.25
CA VAL A 17 -12.35 9.92 -4.17
C VAL A 17 -12.43 10.71 -5.49
N GLY A 18 -13.57 10.64 -6.13
CA GLY A 18 -13.79 11.11 -7.50
C GLY A 18 -13.84 9.96 -8.50
N PRO A 19 -12.75 9.25 -8.76
CA PRO A 19 -12.80 8.14 -9.74
C PRO A 19 -13.68 6.97 -9.27
N LEU A 20 -13.51 6.47 -8.04
CA LEU A 20 -14.26 5.32 -7.52
C LEU A 20 -15.29 5.73 -6.46
N TYR A 21 -14.86 6.46 -5.43
CA TYR A 21 -15.70 6.92 -4.34
C TYR A 21 -16.36 8.26 -4.66
N ARG A 22 -17.57 8.48 -4.15
CA ARG A 22 -18.31 9.74 -4.38
C ARG A 22 -17.85 10.85 -3.46
N THR A 23 -17.58 10.49 -2.18
CA THR A 23 -17.17 11.42 -1.13
C THR A 23 -16.07 10.80 -0.26
N ALA A 24 -15.31 11.64 0.44
CA ALA A 24 -14.31 11.19 1.41
C ALA A 24 -14.93 10.54 2.65
N SER A 25 -16.19 10.86 2.97
CA SER A 25 -16.89 10.41 4.17
C SER A 25 -17.63 9.08 4.02
N GLU A 26 -17.74 8.53 2.78
CA GLU A 26 -18.40 7.23 2.63
C GLU A 26 -17.50 6.08 3.12
N SER A 27 -18.13 4.99 3.58
CA SER A 27 -17.40 3.76 3.93
C SER A 27 -16.72 3.19 2.71
N LYS A 28 -15.40 3.39 2.60
CA LYS A 28 -14.60 2.98 1.45
C LYS A 28 -14.70 1.49 1.18
N LEU A 29 -14.66 0.63 2.23
CA LEU A 29 -14.83 -0.81 2.06
C LEU A 29 -16.20 -1.16 1.49
N ALA A 30 -17.28 -0.60 2.04
CA ALA A 30 -18.62 -0.88 1.56
C ALA A 30 -18.86 -0.37 0.14
N ALA A 31 -18.28 0.78 -0.23
CA ALA A 31 -18.33 1.32 -1.59
C ALA A 31 -17.53 0.46 -2.58
N TYR A 32 -16.30 0.06 -2.19
CA TYR A 32 -15.45 -0.84 -2.97
C TYR A 32 -16.12 -2.19 -3.24
N ALA A 33 -16.68 -2.82 -2.20
CA ALA A 33 -17.31 -4.13 -2.29
C ALA A 33 -18.62 -4.16 -3.11
N ARG A 34 -19.15 -3.01 -3.53
CA ARG A 34 -20.23 -2.92 -4.53
C ARG A 34 -19.73 -3.07 -5.96
N VAL A 35 -18.43 -2.84 -6.18
CA VAL A 35 -17.80 -2.83 -7.51
C VAL A 35 -16.97 -4.09 -7.72
N PHE A 36 -16.20 -4.50 -6.72
CA PHE A 36 -15.33 -5.67 -6.78
C PHE A 36 -15.80 -6.73 -5.78
N ASP A 37 -15.61 -7.99 -6.13
CA ASP A 37 -15.95 -9.15 -5.29
C ASP A 37 -14.74 -9.69 -4.50
N THR A 38 -13.59 -9.04 -4.63
CA THR A 38 -12.36 -9.40 -3.91
C THR A 38 -11.46 -8.19 -3.66
N ALA A 39 -10.66 -8.26 -2.59
CA ALA A 39 -9.58 -7.32 -2.29
C ALA A 39 -8.42 -8.04 -1.62
N GLU A 40 -7.19 -7.58 -1.87
CA GLU A 40 -6.01 -8.00 -1.11
C GLU A 40 -5.78 -7.05 0.07
N ILE A 41 -5.60 -7.59 1.26
CA ILE A 41 -5.30 -6.83 2.48
C ILE A 41 -3.77 -6.73 2.62
N ASP A 42 -3.20 -5.62 2.18
CA ASP A 42 -1.75 -5.37 2.27
C ASP A 42 -1.31 -4.88 3.66
N SER A 43 -2.20 -4.22 4.40
CA SER A 43 -1.87 -3.62 5.69
C SER A 43 -1.45 -4.64 6.75
N THR A 44 -1.91 -5.88 6.65
CA THR A 44 -1.55 -6.99 7.53
C THR A 44 -0.06 -7.35 7.49
N PHE A 45 0.62 -7.01 6.41
CA PHE A 45 2.06 -7.20 6.27
C PHE A 45 2.84 -6.32 7.24
N TYR A 46 2.44 -5.08 7.43
CA TYR A 46 3.14 -4.09 8.26
C TYR A 46 2.70 -4.15 9.71
N ARG A 47 1.40 -4.35 9.93
CA ARG A 47 0.82 -4.36 11.27
C ARG A 47 -0.42 -5.27 11.30
N PRO A 48 -0.48 -6.24 12.21
CA PRO A 48 -1.68 -7.04 12.42
C PRO A 48 -2.86 -6.14 12.83
N PRO A 49 -4.04 -6.32 12.21
CA PRO A 49 -5.26 -5.64 12.63
C PRO A 49 -5.77 -6.19 13.97
N THR A 50 -6.65 -5.45 14.62
CA THR A 50 -7.39 -6.02 15.75
C THR A 50 -8.46 -7.01 15.26
N LYS A 51 -8.85 -7.97 16.12
CA LYS A 51 -9.95 -8.91 15.81
C LYS A 51 -11.25 -8.17 15.44
N GLY A 52 -11.54 -7.02 16.07
CA GLY A 52 -12.70 -6.19 15.76
C GLY A 52 -12.68 -5.65 14.33
N ILE A 53 -11.50 -5.28 13.80
CA ILE A 53 -11.33 -4.84 12.41
C ILE A 53 -11.63 -6.00 11.46
N VAL A 54 -11.12 -7.21 11.73
CA VAL A 54 -11.36 -8.40 10.89
C VAL A 54 -12.84 -8.78 10.87
N LEU A 55 -13.51 -8.74 12.02
CA LEU A 55 -14.98 -8.92 12.11
C LEU A 55 -15.73 -7.84 11.33
N GLY A 56 -15.24 -6.60 11.36
CA GLY A 56 -15.78 -5.51 10.56
C GLY A 56 -15.69 -5.79 9.06
N TRP A 57 -14.56 -6.29 8.58
CA TRP A 57 -14.41 -6.70 7.17
C TRP A 57 -15.42 -7.77 6.77
N ALA A 58 -15.60 -8.79 7.61
CA ALA A 58 -16.60 -9.83 7.38
C ALA A 58 -18.04 -9.27 7.33
N ARG A 59 -18.37 -8.31 8.22
CA ARG A 59 -19.71 -7.76 8.36
C ARG A 59 -20.09 -6.79 7.25
N TYR A 60 -19.14 -5.95 6.78
CA TYR A 60 -19.43 -4.84 5.86
C TYR A 60 -19.21 -5.18 4.39
N THR A 61 -19.06 -6.45 4.05
CA THR A 61 -18.93 -6.94 2.67
C THR A 61 -20.02 -7.93 2.33
N PRO A 62 -20.40 -8.09 1.05
CA PRO A 62 -21.34 -9.13 0.59
C PRO A 62 -20.89 -10.54 0.96
N SER A 63 -21.82 -11.50 0.99
CA SER A 63 -21.55 -12.89 1.40
C SER A 63 -20.55 -13.61 0.49
N ASP A 64 -20.51 -13.27 -0.79
CA ASP A 64 -19.61 -13.85 -1.81
C ASP A 64 -18.28 -13.10 -1.96
N PHE A 65 -18.08 -12.02 -1.22
CA PHE A 65 -16.83 -11.25 -1.21
C PHE A 65 -15.69 -12.06 -0.60
N LYS A 66 -14.51 -12.05 -1.25
CA LYS A 66 -13.32 -12.73 -0.77
C LYS A 66 -12.20 -11.75 -0.47
N PHE A 67 -11.56 -11.92 0.67
CA PHE A 67 -10.32 -11.23 1.01
C PHE A 67 -9.13 -12.17 0.81
N ALA A 68 -8.16 -11.76 0.01
CA ALA A 68 -6.80 -12.27 0.17
C ALA A 68 -6.10 -11.43 1.24
N ALA A 69 -5.13 -11.99 1.96
CA ALA A 69 -4.41 -11.25 2.98
C ALA A 69 -2.92 -11.55 2.94
N LYS A 70 -2.11 -10.51 3.04
CA LYS A 70 -0.66 -10.63 3.02
C LYS A 70 -0.15 -11.06 4.39
N VAL A 71 0.62 -12.13 4.43
CA VAL A 71 1.25 -12.63 5.66
C VAL A 71 2.22 -11.59 6.23
N PRO A 72 2.27 -11.39 7.57
CA PRO A 72 3.13 -10.40 8.19
C PRO A 72 4.60 -10.51 7.79
N GLN A 73 5.28 -9.36 7.70
CA GLN A 73 6.72 -9.30 7.38
C GLN A 73 7.58 -10.06 8.40
N THR A 74 7.13 -10.16 9.65
CA THR A 74 7.83 -10.92 10.69
C THR A 74 8.03 -12.38 10.30
N VAL A 75 7.07 -12.99 9.60
CA VAL A 75 7.19 -14.37 9.09
C VAL A 75 8.10 -14.44 7.87
N THR A 76 7.85 -13.57 6.88
CA THR A 76 8.43 -13.70 5.54
C THR A 76 9.77 -12.97 5.39
N HIS A 77 9.92 -11.78 5.99
CA HIS A 77 11.08 -10.92 5.83
C HIS A 77 12.05 -10.99 7.00
N ASP A 78 11.55 -10.97 8.24
CA ASP A 78 12.43 -10.94 9.41
C ASP A 78 12.94 -12.35 9.73
N ARG A 79 12.03 -13.34 9.77
CA ARG A 79 12.36 -14.75 10.08
C ARG A 79 12.59 -15.62 8.85
N LEU A 80 12.42 -15.10 7.63
CA LEU A 80 12.74 -15.77 6.35
C LEU A 80 12.15 -17.20 6.26
N LEU A 81 10.89 -17.40 6.68
CA LEU A 81 10.20 -18.69 6.72
C LEU A 81 10.92 -19.74 7.60
N ASP A 82 11.70 -19.32 8.59
CA ASP A 82 12.47 -20.20 9.45
C ASP A 82 11.69 -20.57 10.71
N LEU A 83 11.32 -21.85 10.83
CA LEU A 83 10.58 -22.36 12.00
C LEU A 83 11.41 -22.29 13.29
N ASP A 84 12.72 -22.46 13.19
CA ASP A 84 13.63 -22.45 14.34
C ASP A 84 13.83 -21.00 14.85
N LEU A 85 13.56 -19.99 14.01
CA LEU A 85 13.50 -18.58 14.38
C LEU A 85 12.10 -18.13 14.83
N GLY A 86 11.13 -19.05 14.96
CA GLY A 86 9.78 -18.77 15.45
C GLY A 86 8.79 -18.29 14.38
N ALA A 87 9.09 -18.45 13.08
CA ALA A 87 8.15 -18.09 12.00
C ALA A 87 6.82 -18.83 12.12
N GLY A 88 6.85 -20.08 12.61
CA GLY A 88 5.64 -20.91 12.78
C GLY A 88 4.65 -20.32 13.78
N LYS A 89 5.12 -19.82 14.92
CA LYS A 89 4.26 -19.22 15.94
C LYS A 89 3.57 -17.96 15.39
N GLU A 90 4.34 -17.06 14.79
CA GLU A 90 3.83 -15.81 14.19
C GLU A 90 2.81 -16.08 13.09
N LEU A 91 3.04 -17.15 12.30
CA LEU A 91 2.11 -17.57 11.25
C LEU A 91 0.80 -18.07 11.85
N LEU A 92 0.82 -18.90 12.89
CA LEU A 92 -0.37 -19.42 13.55
C LEU A 92 -1.16 -18.29 14.22
N ASP A 93 -0.50 -17.37 14.90
CA ASP A 93 -1.14 -16.17 15.49
C ASP A 93 -1.86 -15.36 14.40
N PHE A 94 -1.26 -15.23 13.21
CA PHE A 94 -1.89 -14.57 12.07
C PHE A 94 -3.07 -15.38 11.49
N CYS A 95 -2.95 -16.69 11.36
CA CYS A 95 -4.04 -17.55 10.92
C CYS A 95 -5.26 -17.45 11.86
N ASP A 96 -5.04 -17.46 13.17
CA ASP A 96 -6.10 -17.30 14.17
C ASP A 96 -6.77 -15.91 14.07
N LEU A 97 -5.99 -14.88 13.77
CA LEU A 97 -6.53 -13.54 13.52
C LEU A 97 -7.42 -13.49 12.27
N MET A 98 -7.09 -14.24 11.21
CA MET A 98 -7.87 -14.31 9.96
C MET A 98 -9.02 -15.32 10.02
N ARG A 99 -9.09 -16.16 11.03
CA ARG A 99 -10.14 -17.20 11.19
C ARG A 99 -11.58 -16.67 11.07
N PRO A 100 -11.95 -15.49 11.59
CA PRO A 100 -13.30 -14.97 11.38
C PRO A 100 -13.69 -14.77 9.90
N LEU A 101 -12.74 -14.46 9.01
CA LEU A 101 -12.99 -14.39 7.57
C LEU A 101 -13.12 -15.79 6.97
N LEU A 102 -12.34 -16.75 7.43
CA LEU A 102 -12.43 -18.16 7.00
C LEU A 102 -13.80 -18.73 7.38
N ASP A 103 -14.21 -18.58 8.64
CA ASP A 103 -15.48 -19.08 9.17
C ASP A 103 -16.69 -18.44 8.46
N ALA A 104 -16.59 -17.17 8.09
CA ALA A 104 -17.59 -16.48 7.30
C ALA A 104 -17.58 -16.86 5.81
N GLY A 105 -16.69 -17.76 5.38
CA GLY A 105 -16.52 -18.11 3.98
C GLY A 105 -15.99 -16.96 3.11
N LYS A 106 -15.33 -15.97 3.72
CA LYS A 106 -14.84 -14.74 3.05
C LYS A 106 -13.33 -14.63 2.95
N LEU A 107 -12.59 -15.64 3.40
CA LEU A 107 -11.15 -15.68 3.21
C LEU A 107 -10.83 -16.38 1.88
N GLY A 108 -10.03 -15.72 1.06
CA GLY A 108 -9.32 -16.25 -0.09
C GLY A 108 -7.88 -16.60 0.29
N PRO A 109 -6.92 -16.59 -0.65
CA PRO A 109 -5.56 -17.00 -0.37
C PRO A 109 -4.81 -16.07 0.60
N LEU A 110 -4.00 -16.66 1.47
CA LEU A 110 -2.99 -15.97 2.26
C LEU A 110 -1.70 -15.88 1.45
N LEU A 111 -1.18 -14.67 1.25
CA LEU A 111 -0.04 -14.39 0.40
C LEU A 111 1.27 -14.36 1.20
N LEU A 112 2.15 -15.31 0.95
CA LEU A 112 3.55 -15.34 1.40
C LEU A 112 4.42 -14.60 0.36
N GLN A 113 4.45 -13.26 0.41
CA GLN A 113 5.38 -12.50 -0.43
C GLN A 113 6.76 -12.51 0.21
N LEU A 114 7.75 -12.95 -0.53
CA LEU A 114 9.10 -13.20 -0.05
C LEU A 114 10.05 -12.02 -0.36
N PRO A 115 11.06 -11.76 0.49
CA PRO A 115 12.04 -10.72 0.19
C PRO A 115 13.03 -11.16 -0.91
N PRO A 116 13.62 -10.21 -1.66
CA PRO A 116 14.63 -10.52 -2.68
C PRO A 116 15.83 -11.32 -2.18
N ARG A 117 16.17 -11.21 -0.89
CA ARG A 117 17.29 -11.96 -0.28
C ARG A 117 16.98 -13.43 0.00
N LEU A 118 15.70 -13.84 -0.01
CA LEU A 118 15.33 -15.23 0.26
C LEU A 118 15.52 -16.08 -1.01
N ARG A 119 16.62 -16.83 -1.04
CA ARG A 119 16.94 -17.76 -2.11
C ARG A 119 16.09 -19.03 -1.99
N PHE A 120 15.95 -19.76 -3.09
CA PHE A 120 15.32 -21.07 -3.10
C PHE A 120 16.20 -22.09 -2.39
N GLU A 121 15.74 -22.59 -1.25
CA GLU A 121 16.40 -23.60 -0.42
C GLU A 121 15.38 -24.72 -0.12
N PRO A 122 15.33 -25.78 -0.96
CA PRO A 122 14.22 -26.74 -0.95
C PRO A 122 14.05 -27.44 0.40
N THR A 123 15.12 -27.78 1.14
CA THR A 123 15.03 -28.46 2.42
C THR A 123 14.35 -27.60 3.49
N LYS A 124 14.74 -26.34 3.61
CA LYS A 124 14.14 -25.37 4.54
C LYS A 124 12.68 -25.08 4.17
N LEU A 125 12.42 -24.85 2.88
CA LEU A 125 11.09 -24.52 2.37
C LEU A 125 10.12 -25.69 2.53
N ARG A 126 10.57 -26.93 2.29
CA ARG A 126 9.75 -28.14 2.50
C ARG A 126 9.32 -28.25 3.96
N LYS A 127 10.23 -27.99 4.92
CA LYS A 127 9.90 -27.98 6.35
C LYS A 127 8.83 -26.93 6.69
N PHE A 128 8.98 -25.71 6.17
CA PHE A 128 8.03 -24.62 6.41
C PHE A 128 6.68 -24.89 5.75
N PHE A 129 6.66 -25.27 4.47
CA PHE A 129 5.43 -25.53 3.74
C PHE A 129 4.64 -26.71 4.30
N GLY A 130 5.35 -27.73 4.83
CA GLY A 130 4.70 -28.84 5.54
C GLY A 130 4.05 -28.46 6.86
N ALA A 131 4.41 -27.30 7.44
CA ALA A 131 3.83 -26.77 8.67
C ALA A 131 2.67 -25.78 8.44
N LEU A 132 2.35 -25.45 7.20
CA LEU A 132 1.23 -24.55 6.88
C LEU A 132 -0.11 -25.23 7.24
N PRO A 133 -1.03 -24.54 7.96
CA PRO A 133 -2.35 -25.08 8.26
C PRO A 133 -3.14 -25.37 6.97
N PRO A 134 -3.61 -26.62 6.79
CA PRO A 134 -4.19 -27.07 5.52
C PRO A 134 -5.59 -26.51 5.24
N GLU A 135 -6.27 -25.95 6.22
CA GLU A 135 -7.57 -25.31 6.05
C GLU A 135 -7.50 -23.96 5.34
N PHE A 136 -6.31 -23.34 5.24
CA PHE A 136 -6.10 -22.09 4.53
C PHE A 136 -5.59 -22.35 3.11
N THR A 137 -5.99 -21.48 2.20
CA THR A 137 -5.41 -21.44 0.84
C THR A 137 -4.19 -20.54 0.85
N TRP A 138 -3.10 -20.98 0.23
CA TRP A 138 -1.82 -20.27 0.27
C TRP A 138 -1.35 -19.89 -1.13
N SER A 139 -0.74 -18.71 -1.23
CA SER A 139 0.00 -18.29 -2.42
C SER A 139 1.39 -17.81 -2.03
N VAL A 140 2.38 -18.12 -2.87
CA VAL A 140 3.79 -17.76 -2.64
C VAL A 140 4.26 -16.85 -3.78
N GLU A 141 4.76 -15.68 -3.44
CA GLU A 141 5.33 -14.70 -4.37
C GLU A 141 6.85 -14.59 -4.16
N PRO A 142 7.66 -15.32 -4.90
CA PRO A 142 9.11 -15.18 -4.87
C PRO A 142 9.57 -13.85 -5.48
N ARG A 143 10.66 -13.29 -4.94
CA ARG A 143 11.31 -12.08 -5.43
C ARG A 143 12.79 -12.29 -5.75
N ASN A 144 13.22 -13.55 -5.86
CA ASN A 144 14.59 -13.94 -6.16
C ASN A 144 14.62 -14.89 -7.36
N LYS A 145 15.55 -14.66 -8.30
CA LYS A 145 15.69 -15.44 -9.53
C LYS A 145 15.95 -16.93 -9.30
N THR A 146 16.51 -17.32 -8.14
CA THR A 146 16.76 -18.73 -7.83
C THR A 146 15.48 -19.57 -7.72
N TRP A 147 14.31 -18.92 -7.60
CA TRP A 147 13.01 -19.60 -7.60
C TRP A 147 12.48 -19.93 -9.00
N MET A 148 13.11 -19.42 -10.05
CA MET A 148 12.67 -19.61 -11.45
C MET A 148 13.20 -20.93 -12.01
N VAL A 149 12.96 -22.03 -11.28
CA VAL A 149 13.38 -23.41 -11.62
C VAL A 149 12.23 -24.38 -11.43
N GLU A 150 12.17 -25.45 -12.22
CA GLU A 150 11.07 -26.43 -12.14
C GLU A 150 10.93 -27.04 -10.74
N GLU A 151 12.05 -27.32 -10.05
CA GLU A 151 12.03 -27.86 -8.68
C GLU A 151 11.24 -26.97 -7.72
N ALA A 152 11.29 -25.64 -7.89
CA ALA A 152 10.52 -24.71 -7.05
C ALA A 152 9.03 -24.81 -7.34
N PHE A 153 8.63 -24.90 -8.60
CA PHE A 153 7.23 -25.07 -8.97
C PHE A 153 6.68 -26.43 -8.54
N ASP A 154 7.47 -27.49 -8.70
CA ASP A 154 7.13 -28.83 -8.22
C ASP A 154 6.96 -28.89 -6.71
N LEU A 155 7.83 -28.18 -5.96
CA LEU A 155 7.71 -28.07 -4.51
C LEU A 155 6.42 -27.37 -4.09
N LEU A 156 6.07 -26.26 -4.74
CA LEU A 156 4.82 -25.55 -4.49
C LEU A 156 3.62 -26.46 -4.81
N ALA A 157 3.63 -27.13 -5.96
CA ALA A 157 2.58 -28.04 -6.38
C ALA A 157 2.39 -29.22 -5.42
N ALA A 158 3.49 -29.82 -4.94
CA ALA A 158 3.46 -30.93 -4.00
C ALA A 158 2.81 -30.56 -2.64
N HIS A 159 2.84 -29.27 -2.29
CA HIS A 159 2.20 -28.74 -1.08
C HIS A 159 0.85 -28.04 -1.35
N GLY A 160 0.36 -28.05 -2.60
CA GLY A 160 -0.89 -27.39 -2.98
C GLY A 160 -0.86 -25.86 -2.87
N LEU A 161 0.33 -25.26 -2.97
CA LEU A 161 0.53 -23.82 -2.85
C LEU A 161 0.48 -23.17 -4.24
N ALA A 162 -0.25 -22.05 -4.37
CA ALA A 162 -0.27 -21.28 -5.60
C ALA A 162 1.03 -20.50 -5.79
N TYR A 163 1.64 -20.62 -6.95
CA TYR A 163 2.67 -19.68 -7.38
C TYR A 163 2.00 -18.36 -7.75
N THR A 164 2.48 -17.24 -7.21
CA THR A 164 2.00 -15.91 -7.59
C THR A 164 2.66 -15.45 -8.87
N ILE A 165 1.88 -15.33 -9.92
CA ILE A 165 2.30 -14.76 -11.20
C ILE A 165 2.35 -13.24 -11.03
N VAL A 166 3.50 -12.61 -11.32
CA VAL A 166 3.69 -11.17 -11.14
C VAL A 166 3.96 -10.47 -12.46
N ASP A 167 3.47 -9.24 -12.59
CA ASP A 167 3.90 -8.28 -13.60
C ASP A 167 4.65 -7.16 -12.90
N GLU A 168 5.97 -7.17 -13.03
CA GLU A 168 6.90 -6.24 -12.37
C GLU A 168 8.20 -6.09 -13.14
N PRO A 169 8.99 -5.00 -12.91
CA PRO A 169 10.23 -4.77 -13.66
C PRO A 169 11.36 -5.74 -13.35
N LEU A 170 11.37 -6.44 -12.20
CA LEU A 170 12.52 -7.22 -11.73
C LEU A 170 12.53 -8.66 -12.23
N LEU A 171 11.36 -9.27 -12.37
CA LEU A 171 11.21 -10.67 -12.78
C LEU A 171 10.21 -10.77 -13.93
N PRO A 172 10.50 -11.64 -14.93
CA PRO A 172 9.53 -11.89 -16.01
C PRO A 172 8.29 -12.59 -15.48
N PRO A 173 7.10 -12.34 -16.06
CA PRO A 173 5.89 -13.07 -15.71
C PRO A 173 6.00 -14.54 -16.16
N VAL A 174 6.19 -15.45 -15.21
CA VAL A 174 6.19 -16.89 -15.45
C VAL A 174 4.78 -17.43 -15.24
N LEU A 175 4.16 -17.96 -16.29
CA LEU A 175 2.80 -18.50 -16.24
C LEU A 175 2.81 -19.95 -15.72
N ARG A 176 2.79 -20.14 -14.41
CA ARG A 176 2.71 -21.44 -13.77
C ARG A 176 1.49 -21.52 -12.84
N VAL A 177 0.72 -22.59 -12.98
CA VAL A 177 -0.40 -22.92 -12.10
C VAL A 177 0.02 -24.15 -11.30
N THR A 178 0.29 -23.95 -10.01
CA THR A 178 0.81 -24.99 -9.11
C THR A 178 -0.23 -25.49 -8.11
N ALA A 179 -1.43 -24.91 -8.12
CA ALA A 179 -2.55 -25.30 -7.23
C ALA A 179 -3.88 -25.12 -7.96
N LYS A 180 -4.98 -25.55 -7.31
CA LYS A 180 -6.35 -25.32 -7.81
C LYS A 180 -6.69 -23.82 -7.88
N THR A 181 -6.08 -23.01 -7.04
CA THR A 181 -6.18 -21.56 -7.05
C THR A 181 -4.96 -20.98 -7.74
N ALA A 182 -5.17 -19.99 -8.62
CA ALA A 182 -4.11 -19.18 -9.20
C ALA A 182 -4.15 -17.76 -8.63
N TYR A 183 -2.99 -17.11 -8.58
CA TYR A 183 -2.82 -15.76 -8.05
C TYR A 183 -2.00 -14.91 -9.00
N ILE A 184 -2.51 -13.73 -9.37
CA ILE A 184 -1.83 -12.81 -10.29
C ILE A 184 -1.76 -11.44 -9.63
N ARG A 185 -0.61 -10.77 -9.73
CA ARG A 185 -0.44 -9.40 -9.23
C ARG A 185 0.19 -8.53 -10.31
N TRP A 186 -0.48 -7.42 -10.62
CA TRP A 186 0.03 -6.39 -11.53
C TRP A 186 0.57 -5.22 -10.71
N HIS A 187 1.90 -5.12 -10.63
CA HIS A 187 2.57 -4.10 -9.83
C HIS A 187 2.81 -2.80 -10.57
N GLY A 188 2.80 -2.82 -11.91
CA GLY A 188 3.18 -1.69 -12.75
C GLY A 188 4.62 -1.77 -13.24
N GLN A 189 4.92 -0.96 -14.26
CA GLN A 189 6.21 -0.88 -14.94
C GLN A 189 6.82 0.52 -14.79
N GLY A 190 6.40 1.29 -13.78
CA GLY A 190 6.93 2.61 -13.45
C GLY A 190 8.38 2.55 -12.96
N LYS A 191 9.02 3.70 -12.79
CA LYS A 191 10.42 3.77 -12.37
C LYS A 191 10.57 3.91 -10.85
N ASP A 192 9.90 4.91 -10.25
CA ASP A 192 10.01 5.20 -8.82
C ASP A 192 8.79 6.01 -8.34
N PRO A 193 7.88 5.36 -7.60
CA PRO A 193 7.78 3.91 -7.43
C PRO A 193 7.17 3.23 -8.67
N TRP A 194 7.55 2.00 -8.93
CA TRP A 194 7.06 1.24 -10.11
C TRP A 194 5.54 1.04 -10.14
N TYR A 195 4.85 1.05 -9.03
CA TYR A 195 3.40 0.93 -8.93
C TYR A 195 2.63 2.27 -9.09
N ASP A 196 3.31 3.41 -9.27
CA ASP A 196 2.72 4.64 -9.83
C ASP A 196 2.71 4.52 -11.37
N TYR A 197 1.82 3.68 -11.86
CA TYR A 197 1.78 3.27 -13.25
C TYR A 197 0.36 3.01 -13.71
N ARG A 198 -0.02 3.59 -14.84
CA ARG A 198 -1.29 3.31 -15.49
C ARG A 198 -1.06 2.38 -16.66
N TYR A 199 -1.52 1.14 -16.57
CA TYR A 199 -1.48 0.22 -17.70
C TYR A 199 -2.30 0.77 -18.86
N SER A 200 -1.75 0.68 -20.06
CA SER A 200 -2.46 1.01 -21.31
C SER A 200 -3.43 -0.11 -21.71
N GLU A 201 -4.33 0.17 -22.63
CA GLU A 201 -5.26 -0.83 -23.15
C GLU A 201 -4.52 -1.97 -23.88
N GLU A 202 -3.43 -1.65 -24.57
CA GLU A 202 -2.57 -2.62 -25.27
C GLU A 202 -1.90 -3.57 -24.28
N GLU A 203 -1.37 -3.06 -23.16
CA GLU A 203 -0.75 -3.87 -22.11
C GLU A 203 -1.76 -4.79 -21.44
N ILE A 204 -2.96 -4.28 -21.10
CA ILE A 204 -4.03 -5.10 -20.54
C ILE A 204 -4.48 -6.17 -21.56
N SER A 205 -4.63 -5.78 -22.83
CA SER A 205 -4.99 -6.71 -23.92
C SER A 205 -3.96 -7.84 -24.06
N ALA A 206 -2.67 -7.54 -23.90
CA ALA A 206 -1.61 -8.55 -23.92
C ALA A 206 -1.67 -9.53 -22.75
N TRP A 207 -2.32 -9.16 -21.65
CA TRP A 207 -2.58 -10.04 -20.51
C TRP A 207 -3.81 -10.94 -20.70
N VAL A 208 -4.76 -10.58 -21.55
CA VAL A 208 -6.01 -11.36 -21.76
C VAL A 208 -5.73 -12.83 -22.12
N PRO A 209 -4.89 -13.17 -23.12
CA PRO A 209 -4.60 -14.57 -23.43
C PRO A 209 -3.90 -15.30 -22.27
N LYS A 210 -3.00 -14.61 -21.53
CA LYS A 210 -2.29 -15.18 -20.37
C LYS A 210 -3.26 -15.52 -19.24
N VAL A 211 -4.19 -14.61 -18.93
CA VAL A 211 -5.23 -14.87 -17.92
C VAL A 211 -6.13 -16.02 -18.33
N ARG A 212 -6.53 -16.10 -19.61
CA ARG A 212 -7.33 -17.22 -20.12
C ARG A 212 -6.60 -18.55 -20.02
N GLU A 213 -5.30 -18.58 -20.30
CA GLU A 213 -4.47 -19.77 -20.13
C GLU A 213 -4.43 -20.23 -18.67
N VAL A 214 -4.21 -19.30 -17.73
CA VAL A 214 -4.21 -19.57 -16.29
C VAL A 214 -5.58 -20.07 -15.84
N ALA A 215 -6.65 -19.40 -16.27
CA ALA A 215 -8.01 -19.76 -15.91
C ALA A 215 -8.49 -21.10 -16.51
N ALA A 216 -7.84 -21.60 -17.57
CA ALA A 216 -8.09 -22.92 -18.10
C ALA A 216 -7.52 -24.05 -17.21
N LYS A 217 -6.51 -23.72 -16.37
CA LYS A 217 -5.78 -24.67 -15.53
C LYS A 217 -6.15 -24.58 -14.03
N ALA A 218 -6.83 -23.51 -13.62
CA ALA A 218 -7.22 -23.27 -12.23
C ALA A 218 -8.74 -23.33 -12.05
N GLU A 219 -9.20 -23.68 -10.84
CA GLU A 219 -10.62 -23.61 -10.47
C GLU A 219 -11.05 -22.17 -10.16
N GLU A 220 -10.16 -21.37 -9.53
CA GLU A 220 -10.38 -19.98 -9.19
C GLU A 220 -9.09 -19.16 -9.41
N VAL A 221 -9.23 -17.97 -9.98
CA VAL A 221 -8.11 -17.05 -10.28
C VAL A 221 -8.33 -15.76 -9.53
N TYR A 222 -7.45 -15.45 -8.59
CA TYR A 222 -7.37 -14.16 -7.92
C TYR A 222 -6.40 -13.24 -8.65
N GLY A 223 -6.86 -12.06 -9.03
CA GLY A 223 -6.04 -11.07 -9.73
C GLY A 223 -6.11 -9.71 -9.04
N PHE A 224 -4.95 -9.17 -8.64
CA PHE A 224 -4.89 -7.94 -7.88
C PHE A 224 -4.02 -6.88 -8.55
N TRP A 225 -4.61 -5.70 -8.75
CA TRP A 225 -3.96 -4.52 -9.26
C TRP A 225 -3.35 -3.73 -8.10
N ASN A 226 -2.01 -3.64 -8.08
CA ASN A 226 -1.24 -2.95 -7.03
C ASN A 226 -0.84 -1.51 -7.41
N ASN A 227 -1.14 -1.08 -8.62
CA ASN A 227 -0.90 0.26 -9.12
C ASN A 227 -1.97 1.26 -8.61
N HIS A 228 -2.04 1.42 -7.28
CA HIS A 228 -3.14 2.10 -6.60
C HIS A 228 -3.19 3.63 -6.77
N TYR A 229 -2.11 4.25 -7.23
CA TYR A 229 -2.03 5.70 -7.42
C TYR A 229 -3.13 6.21 -8.36
N HIS A 230 -3.64 7.40 -8.07
CA HIS A 230 -4.59 8.13 -8.90
C HIS A 230 -5.85 7.35 -9.33
N GLY A 231 -6.17 6.22 -8.66
CA GLY A 231 -7.28 5.36 -9.04
C GLY A 231 -7.00 4.50 -10.27
N TYR A 232 -5.74 4.26 -10.63
CA TYR A 232 -5.38 3.40 -11.77
C TYR A 232 -5.76 1.93 -11.54
N ALA A 233 -5.56 1.41 -10.31
CA ALA A 233 -5.90 0.03 -10.00
C ALA A 233 -7.38 -0.33 -10.26
N PRO A 234 -8.38 0.38 -9.74
CA PRO A 234 -9.77 0.08 -10.06
C PRO A 234 -10.12 0.33 -11.54
N GLU A 235 -9.47 1.29 -12.21
CA GLU A 235 -9.63 1.51 -13.64
C GLU A 235 -9.18 0.29 -14.44
N ASN A 236 -7.93 -0.14 -14.24
CA ASN A 236 -7.35 -1.27 -14.96
C ASN A 236 -8.04 -2.60 -14.62
N GLY A 237 -8.48 -2.77 -13.37
CA GLY A 237 -9.25 -3.95 -12.97
C GLY A 237 -10.57 -4.09 -13.74
N LEU A 238 -11.31 -2.99 -13.90
CA LEU A 238 -12.57 -3.00 -14.68
C LEU A 238 -12.30 -3.16 -16.18
N GLN A 239 -11.28 -2.51 -16.74
CA GLN A 239 -10.88 -2.67 -18.14
C GLN A 239 -10.48 -4.13 -18.44
N ALA A 240 -9.72 -4.77 -17.54
CA ALA A 240 -9.33 -6.17 -17.71
C ALA A 240 -10.55 -7.11 -17.72
N LEU A 241 -11.53 -6.90 -16.86
CA LEU A 241 -12.78 -7.68 -16.87
C LEU A 241 -13.54 -7.48 -18.17
N GLU A 242 -13.68 -6.25 -18.68
CA GLU A 242 -14.32 -5.98 -19.97
C GLU A 242 -13.59 -6.70 -21.12
N MET A 243 -12.26 -6.61 -21.18
CA MET A 243 -11.45 -7.25 -22.24
C MET A 243 -11.44 -8.79 -22.17
N LEU A 244 -11.59 -9.34 -20.97
CA LEU A 244 -11.74 -10.78 -20.77
C LEU A 244 -13.12 -11.29 -21.22
N GLY A 245 -14.07 -10.38 -21.51
CA GLY A 245 -15.43 -10.72 -21.84
C GLY A 245 -16.29 -11.10 -20.65
N VAL A 246 -15.90 -10.71 -19.43
CA VAL A 246 -16.72 -10.91 -18.23
C VAL A 246 -17.84 -9.88 -18.21
N PRO A 247 -19.11 -10.29 -18.16
CA PRO A 247 -20.24 -9.35 -18.12
C PRO A 247 -20.14 -8.48 -16.86
N LEU A 248 -19.99 -7.18 -17.04
CA LEU A 248 -19.98 -6.24 -15.92
C LEU A 248 -21.38 -6.04 -15.37
N THR A 249 -21.51 -6.07 -14.04
CA THR A 249 -22.74 -5.71 -13.34
C THR A 249 -23.09 -4.22 -13.58
N PRO A 250 -24.35 -3.79 -13.38
CA PRO A 250 -24.72 -2.38 -13.52
C PRO A 250 -23.89 -1.44 -12.62
N LEU A 251 -23.47 -1.91 -11.43
CA LEU A 251 -22.62 -1.14 -10.52
C LEU A 251 -21.19 -0.99 -11.06
N GLN A 252 -20.63 -2.04 -11.63
CA GLN A 252 -19.31 -2.03 -12.29
C GLN A 252 -19.34 -1.14 -13.53
N GLN A 253 -20.37 -1.23 -14.37
CA GLN A 253 -20.56 -0.35 -15.53
C GLN A 253 -20.65 1.11 -15.11
N GLY A 254 -21.39 1.39 -14.02
CA GLY A 254 -21.48 2.73 -13.44
C GLY A 254 -20.13 3.25 -12.94
N ALA A 255 -19.33 2.39 -12.28
CA ALA A 255 -17.98 2.73 -11.80
C ALA A 255 -17.02 2.97 -12.98
N ALA A 256 -16.99 2.09 -13.97
CA ALA A 256 -16.17 2.23 -15.17
C ALA A 256 -16.50 3.52 -15.93
N ARG A 257 -17.78 3.87 -16.08
CA ARG A 257 -18.21 5.14 -16.69
C ARG A 257 -17.74 6.33 -15.87
N ARG A 258 -17.92 6.32 -14.55
CA ARG A 258 -17.45 7.39 -13.64
C ARG A 258 -15.94 7.62 -13.77
N ILE A 259 -15.15 6.55 -13.78
CA ILE A 259 -13.69 6.63 -13.93
C ILE A 259 -13.35 7.28 -15.28
N ARG A 260 -13.99 6.85 -16.38
CA ARG A 260 -13.78 7.45 -17.71
C ARG A 260 -14.16 8.93 -17.75
N GLU A 261 -15.27 9.30 -17.13
CA GLU A 261 -15.72 10.70 -17.04
C GLU A 261 -14.77 11.54 -16.18
N PHE A 262 -14.31 10.98 -15.07
CA PHE A 262 -13.31 11.62 -14.20
C PHE A 262 -12.01 11.92 -14.98
N ARG A 263 -11.50 10.94 -15.74
CA ARG A 263 -10.30 11.12 -16.59
C ARG A 263 -10.48 12.21 -17.66
N LYS A 264 -11.71 12.41 -18.14
CA LYS A 264 -12.05 13.47 -19.09
C LYS A 264 -12.38 14.81 -18.44
N GLY A 265 -12.29 14.92 -17.13
CA GLY A 265 -12.65 16.14 -16.42
C GLY A 265 -14.14 16.45 -16.33
N LEU A 266 -14.99 15.42 -16.51
CA LEU A 266 -16.44 15.57 -16.61
C LEU A 266 -17.21 15.19 -15.34
N VAL A 267 -16.54 14.75 -14.27
CA VAL A 267 -17.23 14.33 -13.03
C VAL A 267 -17.65 15.54 -12.21
N ARG A 268 -18.94 15.61 -11.89
CA ARG A 268 -19.48 16.51 -10.87
C ARG A 268 -19.35 15.81 -9.50
N THR A 269 -18.61 16.40 -8.59
CA THR A 269 -18.69 16.05 -7.18
C THR A 269 -19.83 16.83 -6.52
N SER A 270 -20.32 16.37 -5.37
CA SER A 270 -21.33 17.10 -4.56
C SER A 270 -20.89 18.51 -4.15
N ALA A 271 -19.65 18.89 -4.38
CA ALA A 271 -19.06 20.22 -4.16
C ALA A 271 -18.99 21.10 -5.43
N GLY A 272 -19.55 20.68 -6.57
CA GLY A 272 -19.50 21.44 -7.84
C GLY A 272 -18.72 20.74 -8.95
N VAL A 273 -18.65 21.39 -10.11
CA VAL A 273 -17.89 20.91 -11.28
C VAL A 273 -16.39 21.04 -10.99
N VAL A 274 -15.71 19.94 -10.73
CA VAL A 274 -14.24 19.95 -10.75
C VAL A 274 -13.81 19.84 -12.22
N LYS A 275 -13.38 20.96 -12.80
CA LYS A 275 -12.57 20.90 -14.02
C LYS A 275 -11.26 20.23 -13.64
N THR A 276 -10.94 19.07 -14.22
CA THR A 276 -9.58 18.54 -14.19
C THR A 276 -8.69 19.46 -15.00
N THR A 277 -8.19 20.48 -14.36
CA THR A 277 -6.95 21.10 -14.75
C THR A 277 -5.86 20.23 -14.14
N THR A 278 -4.78 20.00 -14.88
CA THR A 278 -3.55 19.27 -14.57
C THR A 278 -3.27 18.96 -13.08
N LEU A 279 -2.46 17.96 -12.76
CA LEU A 279 -2.04 17.48 -11.42
C LEU A 279 -1.80 18.56 -10.33
N GLU A 280 -1.68 19.82 -10.72
CA GLU A 280 -1.55 21.00 -9.87
C GLU A 280 -2.87 21.49 -9.23
N SER A 281 -4.04 21.04 -9.71
CA SER A 281 -5.35 21.53 -9.23
C SER A 281 -6.06 20.65 -8.20
N PHE A 282 -5.47 19.53 -7.78
CA PHE A 282 -5.99 18.68 -6.69
C PHE A 282 -5.46 19.06 -5.30
N ALA A 283 -4.59 20.05 -5.21
CA ALA A 283 -4.47 20.79 -3.98
C ALA A 283 -5.62 21.81 -4.01
N GLU A 284 -6.65 21.71 -3.16
CA GLU A 284 -7.18 22.93 -2.58
C GLU A 284 -5.95 23.75 -2.25
N ALA A 285 -5.83 24.93 -2.87
CA ALA A 285 -4.71 25.78 -2.52
C ALA A 285 -4.80 25.92 -1.01
N PRO A 286 -3.78 25.44 -0.26
CA PRO A 286 -3.80 25.58 1.17
C PRO A 286 -4.01 27.08 1.45
N PRO A 287 -4.65 27.47 2.57
CA PRO A 287 -4.76 28.86 2.93
C PRO A 287 -3.42 29.55 2.62
N PRO A 288 -3.36 30.77 2.14
CA PRO A 288 -2.16 31.38 1.59
C PRO A 288 -0.88 31.19 2.43
N GLY A 289 -1.03 31.01 3.74
CA GLY A 289 0.06 30.68 4.68
C GLY A 289 0.56 29.23 4.61
N ASP A 290 -0.34 28.24 4.41
CA ASP A 290 0.03 26.82 4.37
C ASP A 290 0.78 26.44 3.10
N ALA A 291 0.48 27.09 1.97
CA ALA A 291 1.17 26.90 0.71
C ALA A 291 2.65 27.30 0.81
N GLU A 292 2.95 28.36 1.55
CA GLU A 292 4.32 28.79 1.79
C GLU A 292 5.08 27.81 2.69
N VAL A 293 4.46 27.35 3.78
CA VAL A 293 5.03 26.35 4.70
C VAL A 293 5.39 25.08 3.95
N LEU A 294 4.47 24.57 3.11
CA LEU A 294 4.72 23.36 2.31
C LEU A 294 5.87 23.53 1.31
N ARG A 295 5.94 24.70 0.63
CA ARG A 295 7.03 25.00 -0.30
C ARG A 295 8.37 25.05 0.40
N LEU A 296 8.44 25.69 1.58
CA LEU A 296 9.65 25.77 2.39
C LEU A 296 10.07 24.40 2.91
N LEU A 297 9.12 23.58 3.40
CA LEU A 297 9.41 22.21 3.85
C LEU A 297 9.95 21.31 2.74
N ALA A 298 9.54 21.50 1.49
CA ALA A 298 10.07 20.74 0.35
C ALA A 298 11.58 20.98 0.11
N SER A 299 12.17 22.05 0.65
CA SER A 299 13.62 22.26 0.61
C SER A 299 14.40 21.48 1.67
N PHE A 300 13.71 20.95 2.69
CA PHE A 300 14.29 20.20 3.81
C PHE A 300 13.94 18.71 3.78
N LEU A 301 12.85 18.35 3.12
CA LEU A 301 12.29 17.00 3.09
C LEU A 301 12.22 16.50 1.65
N ASP A 302 12.61 15.25 1.44
CA ASP A 302 12.22 14.56 0.21
C ASP A 302 10.69 14.29 0.20
N ARG A 303 10.15 14.01 -0.99
CA ARG A 303 8.71 13.81 -1.20
C ARG A 303 8.15 12.74 -0.26
N GLY A 304 8.86 11.64 -0.07
CA GLY A 304 8.40 10.55 0.79
C GLY A 304 8.35 10.92 2.28
N ARG A 305 9.31 11.71 2.77
CA ARG A 305 9.29 12.21 4.15
C ARG A 305 8.21 13.27 4.35
N LEU A 306 8.00 14.16 3.38
CA LEU A 306 6.93 15.16 3.43
C LEU A 306 5.54 14.50 3.45
N ASP A 307 5.31 13.50 2.63
CA ASP A 307 4.05 12.74 2.60
C ASP A 307 3.81 12.00 3.92
N ARG A 308 4.85 11.40 4.51
CA ARG A 308 4.73 10.78 5.85
C ARG A 308 4.43 11.81 6.94
N ALA A 309 5.05 12.99 6.89
CA ALA A 309 4.75 14.09 7.81
C ALA A 309 3.29 14.56 7.70
N ARG A 310 2.76 14.67 6.49
CA ARG A 310 1.35 15.06 6.24
C ARG A 310 0.34 14.03 6.75
N ARG A 311 0.69 12.75 6.71
CA ARG A 311 -0.20 11.64 7.17
C ARG A 311 -0.19 11.43 8.68
N MET A 312 0.74 12.04 9.42
CA MET A 312 0.73 11.95 10.87
C MET A 312 -0.42 12.78 11.44
N ALA A 313 -1.13 12.24 12.42
CA ALA A 313 -2.25 12.92 13.09
C ALA A 313 -1.77 14.24 13.74
N THR A 314 -2.60 15.27 13.70
CA THR A 314 -2.27 16.57 14.31
C THR A 314 -2.16 16.44 15.83
N GLU A 315 -2.99 15.61 16.41
CA GLU A 315 -3.06 15.30 17.86
C GLU A 315 -1.81 14.56 18.36
N ALA A 316 -0.97 14.07 17.46
CA ALA A 316 0.32 13.45 17.82
C ALA A 316 1.38 14.49 18.20
N VAL A 317 1.13 15.79 17.96
CA VAL A 317 2.07 16.89 18.24
C VAL A 317 1.58 17.65 19.48
N GLU A 318 2.36 17.60 20.54
CA GLU A 318 2.18 18.38 21.75
C GLU A 318 3.21 19.51 21.75
N VAL A 319 2.76 20.76 21.56
CA VAL A 319 3.63 21.95 21.66
C VAL A 319 3.74 22.36 23.12
N LEU A 320 4.94 22.28 23.68
CA LEU A 320 5.23 22.55 25.10
C LEU A 320 5.63 23.99 25.36
N SER A 321 6.33 24.61 24.39
CA SER A 321 6.78 25.99 24.44
C SER A 321 6.76 26.61 23.05
N GLU A 322 6.61 27.92 22.99
CA GLU A 322 6.53 28.65 21.73
C GLU A 322 7.79 29.45 21.40
N SER A 323 8.66 29.70 22.35
CA SER A 323 9.93 30.43 22.14
C SER A 323 10.95 30.10 23.23
N PRO A 324 11.94 29.21 22.97
CA PRO A 324 12.06 28.39 21.75
C PRO A 324 10.81 27.48 21.49
N VAL A 325 10.61 27.06 20.26
CA VAL A 325 9.56 26.08 19.96
C VAL A 325 10.01 24.73 20.49
N GLU A 326 9.36 24.26 21.53
CA GLU A 326 9.55 22.93 22.10
C GLU A 326 8.30 22.09 21.86
N ALA A 327 8.47 20.89 21.37
CA ALA A 327 7.36 19.97 21.11
C ALA A 327 7.73 18.54 21.39
N ARG A 328 6.71 17.71 21.64
CA ARG A 328 6.81 16.26 21.70
C ARG A 328 5.95 15.64 20.60
N ILE A 329 6.50 14.64 19.93
CA ILE A 329 5.76 13.84 18.95
C ILE A 329 5.99 12.37 19.31
N HIS A 330 4.96 11.72 19.86
CA HIS A 330 5.07 10.41 20.51
C HIS A 330 6.12 10.47 21.64
N GLU A 331 7.15 9.60 21.58
CA GLU A 331 8.26 9.58 22.54
C GLU A 331 9.38 10.57 22.23
N TYR A 332 9.35 11.26 21.08
CA TYR A 332 10.44 12.10 20.58
C TYR A 332 10.29 13.58 20.95
N GLY A 333 11.36 14.15 21.48
CA GLY A 333 11.46 15.59 21.75
C GLY A 333 11.98 16.37 20.52
N ILE A 334 11.49 17.58 20.34
CA ILE A 334 11.95 18.51 19.31
C ILE A 334 12.11 19.89 19.93
N VAL A 335 13.26 20.54 19.67
CA VAL A 335 13.49 21.95 20.00
C VAL A 335 13.93 22.69 18.74
N VAL A 336 13.25 23.78 18.43
CA VAL A 336 13.65 24.74 17.38
C VAL A 336 13.90 26.10 18.03
N ASP A 337 15.16 26.42 18.21
CA ASP A 337 15.63 27.64 18.89
C ASP A 337 16.18 28.63 17.85
N ALA A 338 15.35 29.59 17.48
CA ALA A 338 15.71 30.59 16.49
C ALA A 338 16.76 31.61 17.03
N ALA A 339 16.76 31.88 18.33
CA ALA A 339 17.71 32.82 18.93
C ALA A 339 19.14 32.27 18.91
N ASN A 340 19.29 30.98 19.19
CA ASN A 340 20.57 30.29 19.19
C ASN A 340 20.82 29.48 17.88
N ARG A 341 19.95 29.63 16.87
CA ARG A 341 20.04 28.93 15.56
C ARG A 341 20.27 27.43 15.71
N ARG A 342 19.44 26.77 16.49
CA ARG A 342 19.61 25.37 16.85
C ARG A 342 18.34 24.59 16.64
N VAL A 343 18.48 23.40 16.03
CA VAL A 343 17.44 22.36 15.92
C VAL A 343 17.93 21.12 16.62
N VAL A 344 17.22 20.68 17.67
CA VAL A 344 17.55 19.47 18.46
C VAL A 344 16.43 18.48 18.32
N HIS A 345 16.76 17.22 18.03
CA HIS A 345 15.77 16.14 17.95
C HIS A 345 16.42 14.78 18.11
N ASP A 346 15.72 13.83 18.74
CA ASP A 346 16.24 12.54 19.22
C ASP A 346 15.84 11.32 18.37
N CYS A 347 15.13 11.47 17.24
CA CYS A 347 14.78 10.30 16.43
C CYS A 347 15.92 9.84 15.50
N GLU A 348 16.00 8.53 15.28
CA GLU A 348 17.03 7.90 14.43
C GLU A 348 17.07 8.45 12.98
N ASP A 349 15.91 8.79 12.39
CA ASP A 349 15.86 9.32 11.02
C ASP A 349 16.47 10.72 10.94
N PHE A 350 16.32 11.54 12.00
CA PHE A 350 16.98 12.84 12.10
C PHE A 350 18.48 12.68 12.31
N ALA A 351 18.92 11.78 13.16
CA ALA A 351 20.34 11.50 13.38
C ALA A 351 21.09 11.13 12.09
N LYS A 352 20.41 10.48 11.14
CA LYS A 352 20.96 10.13 9.82
C LYS A 352 20.99 11.30 8.84
N SER A 353 20.06 12.26 8.95
CA SER A 353 19.84 13.34 7.98
C SER A 353 20.34 14.72 8.46
N MET A 354 20.61 14.87 9.75
CA MET A 354 21.02 16.18 10.34
C MET A 354 22.32 16.73 9.78
N ARG A 355 23.27 15.87 9.38
CA ARG A 355 24.57 16.29 8.80
C ARG A 355 24.41 17.09 7.50
N ASP A 356 23.33 16.80 6.76
CA ASP A 356 23.00 17.50 5.51
C ASP A 356 22.00 18.64 5.75
N GLY A 357 21.71 19.00 7.00
CA GLY A 357 20.69 20.00 7.37
C GLY A 357 19.28 19.60 6.92
N ARG A 358 19.00 18.30 6.74
CA ARG A 358 17.70 17.80 6.32
C ARG A 358 16.82 17.42 7.51
N PHE A 359 15.51 17.58 7.32
CA PHE A 359 14.53 17.24 8.32
C PHE A 359 14.06 15.77 8.21
N CYS A 360 13.63 15.21 9.33
CA CYS A 360 12.84 13.98 9.37
C CYS A 360 11.35 14.29 9.27
N LYS A 361 10.52 13.24 9.15
CA LYS A 361 9.06 13.36 9.11
C LYS A 361 8.45 14.06 10.35
N HIS A 362 9.08 13.90 11.53
CA HIS A 362 8.58 14.51 12.78
C HIS A 362 8.77 16.04 12.77
N LEU A 363 9.95 16.55 12.37
CA LEU A 363 10.14 17.97 12.15
C LEU A 363 9.20 18.53 11.09
N GLY A 364 9.00 17.79 9.98
CA GLY A 364 8.00 18.15 8.99
C GLY A 364 6.60 18.26 9.59
N ARG A 365 6.20 17.29 10.45
CA ARG A 365 4.89 17.32 11.11
C ARG A 365 4.77 18.47 12.09
N LEU A 366 5.80 18.77 12.87
CA LEU A 366 5.80 19.93 13.77
C LEU A 366 5.46 21.22 13.00
N PHE A 367 6.21 21.51 11.92
CA PHE A 367 5.98 22.73 11.15
C PHE A 367 4.62 22.79 10.46
N LEU A 368 4.04 21.63 10.10
CA LEU A 368 2.67 21.53 9.58
C LEU A 368 1.59 21.70 10.67
N SER A 369 1.96 21.60 11.95
CA SER A 369 1.04 21.78 13.08
C SER A 369 1.09 23.17 13.69
N LEU A 370 2.17 23.91 13.41
CA LEU A 370 2.29 25.32 13.84
C LEU A 370 1.42 26.23 12.95
N PRO A 371 0.86 27.33 13.50
CA PRO A 371 0.24 28.35 12.66
C PRO A 371 1.19 28.85 11.56
N PRO A 372 0.71 29.10 10.33
CA PRO A 372 1.55 29.47 9.20
C PRO A 372 2.38 30.74 9.40
N ASP A 373 1.85 31.72 10.13
CA ASP A 373 2.51 32.97 10.50
C ASP A 373 3.70 32.77 11.46
N ARG A 374 3.80 31.59 12.09
CA ARG A 374 4.93 31.15 12.91
C ARG A 374 5.85 30.18 12.19
N ALA A 375 5.29 29.19 11.50
CA ALA A 375 6.05 28.17 10.79
C ALA A 375 6.89 28.77 9.65
N ALA A 376 6.30 29.62 8.82
CA ALA A 376 6.97 30.18 7.65
C ALA A 376 8.18 31.07 7.98
N PRO A 377 8.14 31.99 8.98
CA PRO A 377 9.32 32.76 9.38
C PRO A 377 10.45 31.87 9.88
N LEU A 378 10.18 30.85 10.71
CA LEU A 378 11.19 29.93 11.20
C LEU A 378 11.85 29.13 10.06
N LEU A 379 11.03 28.58 9.17
CA LEU A 379 11.52 27.85 8.01
C LEU A 379 12.35 28.73 7.07
N ARG A 380 11.96 30.00 6.86
CA ARG A 380 12.74 30.98 6.08
C ARG A 380 14.08 31.29 6.74
N ALA A 381 14.09 31.46 8.06
CA ALA A 381 15.32 31.71 8.80
C ALA A 381 16.29 30.52 8.68
N ILE A 382 15.78 29.28 8.77
CA ILE A 382 16.62 28.09 8.61
C ILE A 382 17.08 27.95 7.15
N ALA A 383 16.20 28.16 6.16
CA ALA A 383 16.51 27.99 4.75
C ALA A 383 17.48 29.05 4.21
N GLY A 384 17.37 30.31 4.71
CA GLY A 384 18.15 31.45 4.25
C GLY A 384 19.60 31.44 4.68
N ASP A 385 19.92 30.76 5.77
CA ASP A 385 21.30 30.73 6.32
C ASP A 385 21.53 29.37 7.03
N ARG A 386 21.32 28.29 6.29
CA ARG A 386 21.35 26.91 6.82
C ARG A 386 22.67 26.55 7.48
N ASP A 387 23.77 27.04 6.95
CA ASP A 387 25.12 26.70 7.42
C ASP A 387 25.43 27.34 8.81
N SER A 388 24.67 28.37 9.21
CA SER A 388 24.76 28.94 10.54
C SER A 388 23.89 28.26 11.59
N TRP A 389 23.06 27.26 11.17
CA TRP A 389 22.22 26.52 12.08
C TRP A 389 22.87 25.21 12.50
N THR A 390 22.79 24.91 13.77
CA THR A 390 23.27 23.65 14.34
C THR A 390 22.12 22.64 14.44
N PHE A 391 22.34 21.47 13.88
CA PHE A 391 21.39 20.33 13.93
C PHE A 391 22.03 19.25 14.79
N THR A 392 21.45 18.94 15.96
CA THR A 392 22.05 18.02 16.93
C THR A 392 21.01 17.05 17.52
N ALA A 393 21.50 15.91 18.02
CA ALA A 393 20.77 15.12 19.00
C ALA A 393 20.86 15.81 20.38
N PRO A 394 19.94 15.52 21.34
CA PRO A 394 20.06 15.97 22.73
C PRO A 394 21.40 15.54 23.33
N GLU A 395 21.96 16.38 24.18
CA GLU A 395 23.10 15.98 25.03
C GLU A 395 22.62 14.91 26.00
N ALA A 396 23.38 13.81 26.13
CA ALA A 396 23.05 12.64 26.95
C ALA A 396 23.03 12.95 28.45
#